data_b25d93bec802ffc31a0361d1c8e2e46a
#
_entry.id   b25d93bec802ffc31a0361d1c8e2e46a
#
_cell.length_a   1.000
_cell.length_b   1.000
_cell.length_c   1.000
_cell.angle_alpha   90.00
_cell.angle_beta   90.00
_cell.angle_gamma   90.00
#
_symmetry.space_group_name_H-M   'P 1'
#
loop_
_entity.id
_entity.type
_entity.pdbx_description
1 polymer ?
#
loop_
_entity_poly.entity_id
_entity_poly.type
_entity_poly.pdbx_seq_one_letter_code
_entity_poly.pdbx_strand_id
1 'polypeptide(L)'
;MKSKKIKPHFIKKTNPRVGLIVLATDVMIEKDFLKVFSRVPADLYVNRITNYNPVTAENLNKMTNKITSVTENILPGERIDCIVYGCTSGTIVSGYENIKKKINIAKPDALVTAPSTAALNALKKKNINKISIVTPYIKSVND
;
A
#
# COMPACT_ATOMS: atom_id res chain seq x y z
N MET A 1 -15.22 5.69 50.69
CA MET A 1 -15.34 6.48 49.45
C MET A 1 -16.14 5.68 48.43
N LYS A 2 -17.27 6.19 47.94
CA LYS A 2 -18.04 5.52 46.88
C LYS A 2 -17.35 5.82 45.55
N SER A 3 -16.83 4.79 44.85
CA SER A 3 -16.27 4.93 43.51
C SER A 3 -17.35 5.36 42.52
N LYS A 4 -17.13 6.48 41.84
CA LYS A 4 -18.03 6.94 40.77
C LYS A 4 -17.81 6.06 39.55
N LYS A 5 -18.79 5.29 39.11
CA LYS A 5 -18.70 4.55 37.84
C LYS A 5 -18.64 5.54 36.67
N ILE A 6 -17.53 5.59 36.00
CA ILE A 6 -17.36 6.36 34.77
C ILE A 6 -17.94 5.51 33.62
N LYS A 7 -18.93 6.05 32.91
CA LYS A 7 -19.42 5.45 31.65
C LYS A 7 -18.55 5.97 30.52
N PRO A 8 -17.78 5.11 29.81
CA PRO A 8 -17.00 5.55 28.67
C PRO A 8 -17.92 6.01 27.54
N HIS A 9 -17.56 7.10 26.90
CA HIS A 9 -18.22 7.59 25.69
C HIS A 9 -17.39 7.20 24.48
N PHE A 10 -17.89 6.24 23.69
CA PHE A 10 -17.18 5.77 22.50
C PHE A 10 -17.54 6.65 21.30
N ILE A 11 -16.52 7.18 20.62
CA ILE A 11 -16.71 7.89 19.36
C ILE A 11 -16.96 6.84 18.27
N LYS A 12 -18.16 6.86 17.68
CA LYS A 12 -18.55 5.88 16.64
C LYS A 12 -17.96 6.16 15.25
N LYS A 13 -17.47 7.37 14.99
CA LYS A 13 -16.94 7.74 13.67
C LYS A 13 -15.45 7.46 13.63
N THR A 14 -15.06 6.39 12.93
CA THR A 14 -13.67 6.09 12.59
C THR A 14 -13.35 6.58 11.18
N ASN A 15 -12.16 7.10 10.99
CA ASN A 15 -11.64 7.38 9.65
C ASN A 15 -11.46 6.09 8.86
N PRO A 16 -11.45 6.14 7.51
CA PRO A 16 -11.00 5.01 6.71
C PRO A 16 -9.60 4.57 7.12
N ARG A 17 -9.41 3.27 7.25
CA ARG A 17 -8.12 2.66 7.63
C ARG A 17 -7.35 2.30 6.38
N VAL A 18 -6.20 2.90 6.19
CA VAL A 18 -5.31 2.66 5.05
C VAL A 18 -4.04 1.95 5.51
N GLY A 19 -3.84 0.74 5.05
CA GLY A 19 -2.58 0.02 5.22
C GLY A 19 -1.60 0.37 4.10
N LEU A 20 -0.34 0.61 4.43
CA LEU A 20 0.71 0.91 3.48
C LEU A 20 1.86 -0.09 3.62
N ILE A 21 2.10 -0.86 2.58
CA ILE A 21 3.27 -1.75 2.47
C ILE A 21 4.39 -0.97 1.79
N VAL A 22 5.44 -0.65 2.54
CA VAL A 22 6.56 0.19 2.13
C VAL A 22 7.82 -0.66 1.93
N LEU A 23 8.63 -0.36 0.94
CA LEU A 23 9.96 -0.99 0.83
C LEU A 23 10.81 -0.65 2.07
N ALA A 24 11.57 -1.62 2.57
CA ALA A 24 12.38 -1.43 3.78
C ALA A 24 13.36 -0.25 3.68
N THR A 25 13.80 0.09 2.46
CA THR A 25 14.72 1.19 2.17
C THR A 25 14.06 2.50 1.77
N ASP A 26 12.73 2.52 1.60
CA ASP A 26 12.01 3.75 1.23
C ASP A 26 11.89 4.69 2.44
N VAL A 27 12.27 5.94 2.24
CA VAL A 27 12.25 6.98 3.28
C VAL A 27 11.30 8.13 2.94
N MET A 28 10.56 8.02 1.82
CA MET A 28 9.76 9.14 1.29
C MET A 28 8.26 8.86 1.30
N ILE A 29 7.81 7.67 0.89
CA ILE A 29 6.40 7.40 0.65
C ILE A 29 5.53 7.63 1.90
N GLU A 30 6.01 7.25 3.10
CA GLU A 30 5.30 7.51 4.36
C GLU A 30 5.10 9.01 4.61
N LYS A 31 6.14 9.81 4.36
CA LYS A 31 6.09 11.27 4.53
C LYS A 31 5.08 11.90 3.58
N ASP A 32 5.01 11.39 2.35
CA ASP A 32 4.06 11.89 1.36
C ASP A 32 2.62 11.52 1.72
N PHE A 33 2.39 10.29 2.19
CA PHE A 33 1.08 9.89 2.70
C PHE A 33 0.65 10.76 3.89
N LEU A 34 1.52 11.00 4.86
CA LEU A 34 1.22 11.86 6.01
C LEU A 34 0.86 13.29 5.60
N LYS A 35 1.55 13.86 4.60
CA LYS A 35 1.19 15.18 4.03
C LYS A 35 -0.20 15.19 3.40
N VAL A 36 -0.57 14.13 2.67
CA VAL A 36 -1.90 14.02 2.08
C VAL A 36 -2.96 13.84 3.15
N PHE A 37 -2.73 12.97 4.13
CA PHE A 37 -3.70 12.65 5.18
C PHE A 37 -3.85 13.77 6.22
N SER A 38 -2.94 14.75 6.26
CA SER A 38 -3.19 16.00 7.01
C SER A 38 -4.37 16.80 6.45
N ARG A 39 -4.80 16.52 5.21
CA ARG A 39 -5.90 17.22 4.51
C ARG A 39 -7.09 16.31 4.22
N VAL A 40 -6.90 15.01 4.28
CA VAL A 40 -7.92 14.00 4.01
C VAL A 40 -8.01 13.08 5.22
N PRO A 41 -9.17 12.96 5.88
CA PRO A 41 -9.30 12.14 7.08
C PRO A 41 -9.14 10.66 6.72
N ALA A 42 -8.01 10.09 7.08
CA ALA A 42 -7.71 8.66 7.00
C ALA A 42 -6.66 8.30 8.04
N ASP A 43 -6.73 7.07 8.56
CA ASP A 43 -5.76 6.54 9.51
C ASP A 43 -4.76 5.66 8.76
N LEU A 44 -3.46 5.97 8.88
CA LEU A 44 -2.38 5.27 8.19
C LEU A 44 -1.73 4.22 9.09
N TYR A 45 -1.64 3.00 8.60
CA TYR A 45 -0.97 1.88 9.24
C TYR A 45 0.10 1.33 8.32
N VAL A 46 1.36 1.35 8.75
CA VAL A 46 2.50 1.05 7.88
C VAL A 46 3.19 -0.24 8.31
N ASN A 47 3.54 -1.07 7.35
CA ASN A 47 4.48 -2.16 7.54
C ASN A 47 5.49 -2.19 6.40
N ARG A 48 6.71 -2.68 6.67
CA ARG A 48 7.81 -2.68 5.72
C ARG A 48 8.05 -4.07 5.14
N ILE A 49 8.27 -4.11 3.83
CA ILE A 49 8.65 -5.32 3.11
C ILE A 49 10.13 -5.26 2.74
N THR A 50 10.88 -6.32 3.05
CA THR A 50 12.29 -6.43 2.67
C THR A 50 12.41 -6.43 1.15
N ASN A 51 13.15 -5.48 0.61
CA ASN A 51 13.52 -5.43 -0.79
C ASN A 51 14.97 -5.88 -0.99
N TYR A 52 15.26 -6.34 -2.20
CA TYR A 52 16.58 -6.87 -2.57
C TYR A 52 17.20 -6.03 -3.67
N ASN A 53 18.50 -5.84 -3.62
CA ASN A 53 19.29 -5.17 -4.63
C ASN A 53 20.19 -6.18 -5.36
N PRO A 54 20.46 -5.98 -6.68
CA PRO A 54 19.89 -4.96 -7.55
C PRO A 54 18.38 -5.17 -7.83
N VAL A 55 17.74 -4.13 -8.39
CA VAL A 55 16.32 -4.21 -8.80
C VAL A 55 16.22 -5.03 -10.09
N THR A 56 15.96 -6.33 -9.94
CA THR A 56 15.76 -7.31 -11.03
C THR A 56 14.40 -7.97 -10.90
N ALA A 57 13.90 -8.55 -11.99
CA ALA A 57 12.65 -9.30 -11.98
C ALA A 57 12.66 -10.43 -10.93
N GLU A 58 13.78 -11.14 -10.78
CA GLU A 58 13.94 -12.19 -9.78
C GLU A 58 13.80 -11.64 -8.36
N ASN A 59 14.51 -10.56 -8.03
CA ASN A 59 14.47 -9.95 -6.70
C ASN A 59 13.10 -9.35 -6.39
N LEU A 60 12.42 -8.77 -7.38
CA LEU A 60 11.05 -8.26 -7.24
C LEU A 60 10.06 -9.42 -6.97
N ASN A 61 10.20 -10.55 -7.65
CA ASN A 61 9.38 -11.72 -7.41
C ASN A 61 9.64 -12.36 -6.03
N LYS A 62 10.89 -12.43 -5.56
CA LYS A 62 11.22 -12.86 -4.20
C LYS A 62 10.51 -11.99 -3.14
N MET A 63 10.52 -10.67 -3.33
CA MET A 63 9.82 -9.74 -2.46
C MET A 63 8.30 -10.01 -2.46
N THR A 64 7.72 -10.23 -3.64
CA THR A 64 6.28 -10.48 -3.81
C THR A 64 5.79 -11.68 -3.00
N ASN A 65 6.62 -12.69 -2.78
CA ASN A 65 6.26 -13.85 -1.98
C ASN A 65 6.03 -13.53 -0.48
N LYS A 66 6.52 -12.40 0.00
CA LYS A 66 6.35 -11.95 1.38
C LYS A 66 5.13 -11.05 1.61
N ILE A 67 4.41 -10.67 0.56
CA ILE A 67 3.31 -9.69 0.65
C ILE A 67 2.24 -10.14 1.63
N THR A 68 1.79 -11.40 1.58
CA THR A 68 0.74 -11.90 2.46
C THR A 68 1.13 -11.74 3.92
N SER A 69 2.30 -12.25 4.33
CA SER A 69 2.77 -12.18 5.72
C SER A 69 2.99 -10.74 6.21
N VAL A 70 3.48 -9.85 5.33
CA VAL A 70 3.61 -8.42 5.66
C VAL A 70 2.24 -7.78 5.84
N THR A 71 1.26 -8.15 5.02
CA THR A 71 -0.12 -7.64 5.12
C THR A 71 -0.83 -8.12 6.39
N GLU A 72 -0.63 -9.38 6.80
CA GLU A 72 -1.17 -9.95 8.04
C GLU A 72 -0.78 -9.12 9.28
N ASN A 73 0.44 -8.59 9.29
CA ASN A 73 0.96 -7.78 10.38
C ASN A 73 0.48 -6.32 10.38
N ILE A 74 -0.34 -5.90 9.41
CA ILE A 74 -1.02 -4.60 9.44
C ILE A 74 -2.35 -4.77 10.20
N LEU A 75 -2.43 -4.28 11.43
CA LEU A 75 -3.59 -4.43 12.31
C LEU A 75 -4.15 -5.87 12.31
N PRO A 76 -3.43 -6.84 12.90
CA PRO A 76 -3.89 -8.23 12.97
C PRO A 76 -5.29 -8.35 13.58
N GLY A 77 -6.16 -9.12 12.93
CA GLY A 77 -7.55 -9.31 13.38
C GLY A 77 -8.50 -8.15 13.08
N GLU A 78 -8.00 -7.01 12.64
CA GLU A 78 -8.82 -5.83 12.35
C GLU A 78 -9.06 -5.65 10.85
N ARG A 79 -10.20 -5.03 10.53
CA ARG A 79 -10.52 -4.63 9.16
C ARG A 79 -9.65 -3.45 8.70
N ILE A 80 -9.21 -3.52 7.46
CA ILE A 80 -8.55 -2.42 6.72
C ILE A 80 -9.41 -2.13 5.49
N ASP A 81 -9.66 -0.86 5.20
CA ASP A 81 -10.49 -0.45 4.06
C ASP A 81 -9.71 -0.46 2.74
N CYS A 82 -8.43 -0.10 2.79
CA CYS A 82 -7.56 -0.08 1.62
C CYS A 82 -6.13 -0.48 1.97
N ILE A 83 -5.50 -1.29 1.14
CA ILE A 83 -4.05 -1.56 1.20
C ILE A 83 -3.36 -0.97 -0.02
N VAL A 84 -2.33 -0.20 0.24
CA VAL A 84 -1.43 0.35 -0.78
C VAL A 84 -0.14 -0.45 -0.80
N TYR A 85 0.18 -1.06 -1.94
CA TYR A 85 1.48 -1.68 -2.15
C TYR A 85 2.43 -0.66 -2.79
N GLY A 86 3.34 -0.10 -1.99
CA GLY A 86 4.21 1.04 -2.34
C GLY A 86 5.39 0.70 -3.26
N CYS A 87 5.21 -0.19 -4.25
CA CYS A 87 6.28 -0.58 -5.17
C CYS A 87 5.80 -0.59 -6.63
N THR A 88 6.25 0.38 -7.42
CA THR A 88 5.89 0.49 -8.85
C THR A 88 6.44 -0.67 -9.66
N SER A 89 7.76 -0.89 -9.65
CA SER A 89 8.43 -1.96 -10.40
C SER A 89 7.96 -3.35 -9.97
N GLY A 90 7.76 -3.58 -8.66
CA GLY A 90 7.23 -4.84 -8.16
C GLY A 90 5.81 -5.12 -8.67
N THR A 91 4.98 -4.08 -8.80
CA THR A 91 3.63 -4.23 -9.36
C THR A 91 3.65 -4.56 -10.86
N ILE A 92 4.56 -3.92 -11.61
CA ILE A 92 4.69 -4.18 -13.06
C ILE A 92 5.19 -5.60 -13.31
N VAL A 93 6.27 -5.99 -12.67
CA VAL A 93 6.92 -7.31 -12.89
C VAL A 93 6.06 -8.47 -12.40
N SER A 94 5.46 -8.35 -11.22
CA SER A 94 4.66 -9.43 -10.62
C SER A 94 3.20 -9.41 -11.05
N GLY A 95 2.73 -8.35 -11.68
CA GLY A 95 1.34 -8.14 -12.09
C GLY A 95 0.43 -7.72 -10.94
N TYR A 96 -0.41 -6.72 -11.20
CA TYR A 96 -1.33 -6.15 -10.18
C TYR A 96 -2.27 -7.20 -9.58
N GLU A 97 -2.86 -8.08 -10.40
CA GLU A 97 -3.80 -9.09 -9.92
C GLU A 97 -3.15 -10.11 -8.96
N ASN A 98 -1.88 -10.46 -9.20
CA ASN A 98 -1.13 -11.32 -8.29
C ASN A 98 -0.86 -10.62 -6.95
N ILE A 99 -0.46 -9.34 -6.98
CA ILE A 99 -0.29 -8.53 -5.77
C ILE A 99 -1.61 -8.46 -4.99
N LYS A 100 -2.70 -8.11 -5.66
CA LYS A 100 -4.04 -8.02 -5.07
C LYS A 100 -4.46 -9.35 -4.42
N LYS A 101 -4.29 -10.47 -5.14
CA LYS A 101 -4.60 -11.81 -4.61
C LYS A 101 -3.84 -12.09 -3.31
N LYS A 102 -2.54 -11.80 -3.27
CA LYS A 102 -1.71 -12.03 -2.08
C LYS A 102 -2.11 -11.14 -0.89
N ILE A 103 -2.49 -9.90 -1.15
CA ILE A 103 -3.01 -8.98 -0.12
C ILE A 103 -4.37 -9.47 0.40
N ASN A 104 -5.28 -9.85 -0.50
CA ASN A 104 -6.62 -10.26 -0.11
C ASN A 104 -6.68 -11.63 0.57
N ILE A 105 -5.61 -12.46 0.54
CA ILE A 105 -5.48 -13.63 1.43
C ILE A 105 -5.48 -13.17 2.91
N ALA A 106 -4.76 -12.10 3.22
CA ALA A 106 -4.64 -11.58 4.60
C ALA A 106 -5.76 -10.60 4.98
N LYS A 107 -6.24 -9.81 4.01
CA LYS A 107 -7.28 -8.78 4.19
C LYS A 107 -8.32 -8.91 3.06
N PRO A 108 -9.28 -9.86 3.14
CA PRO A 108 -10.17 -10.22 2.03
C PRO A 108 -11.00 -9.06 1.48
N ASP A 109 -11.47 -8.17 2.34
CA ASP A 109 -12.37 -7.06 2.00
C ASP A 109 -11.64 -5.76 1.66
N ALA A 110 -10.31 -5.73 1.74
CA ALA A 110 -9.55 -4.52 1.49
C ALA A 110 -9.52 -4.19 -0.01
N LEU A 111 -9.77 -2.92 -0.34
CA LEU A 111 -9.40 -2.39 -1.64
C LEU A 111 -7.88 -2.42 -1.77
N VAL A 112 -7.38 -2.72 -2.96
CA VAL A 112 -5.93 -2.75 -3.20
C VAL A 112 -5.57 -1.73 -4.26
N THR A 113 -4.49 -1.01 -4.05
CA THR A 113 -3.91 -0.11 -5.05
C THR A 113 -2.38 -0.12 -4.99
N ALA A 114 -1.77 0.35 -6.07
CA ALA A 114 -0.33 0.51 -6.22
C ALA A 114 -0.04 1.76 -7.07
N PRO A 115 1.18 2.34 -7.03
CA PRO A 115 1.48 3.57 -7.75
C PRO A 115 1.19 3.50 -9.24
N SER A 116 1.56 2.42 -9.94
CA SER A 116 1.28 2.24 -11.37
C SER A 116 -0.23 2.17 -11.66
N THR A 117 -0.98 1.43 -10.86
CA THR A 117 -2.44 1.31 -11.01
C THR A 117 -3.14 2.64 -10.74
N ALA A 118 -2.72 3.36 -9.69
CA ALA A 118 -3.26 4.68 -9.35
C ALA A 118 -2.96 5.70 -10.46
N ALA A 119 -1.74 5.69 -11.02
CA ALA A 119 -1.36 6.55 -12.13
C ALA A 119 -2.22 6.28 -13.37
N LEU A 120 -2.38 5.02 -13.77
CA LEU A 120 -3.24 4.64 -14.91
C LEU A 120 -4.69 5.09 -14.71
N ASN A 121 -5.24 4.89 -13.52
CA ASN A 121 -6.60 5.32 -13.20
C ASN A 121 -6.75 6.85 -13.24
N ALA A 122 -5.75 7.59 -12.77
CA ALA A 122 -5.74 9.06 -12.83
C ALA A 122 -5.67 9.56 -14.28
N LEU A 123 -4.82 8.97 -15.12
CA LEU A 123 -4.72 9.29 -16.55
C LEU A 123 -6.04 9.03 -17.29
N LYS A 124 -6.64 7.87 -17.06
CA LYS A 124 -7.96 7.51 -17.64
C LYS A 124 -9.03 8.52 -17.20
N LYS A 125 -9.11 8.85 -15.92
CA LYS A 125 -10.08 9.84 -15.38
C LYS A 125 -9.91 11.24 -15.97
N LYS A 126 -8.69 11.58 -16.39
CA LYS A 126 -8.35 12.86 -17.03
C LYS A 126 -8.41 12.82 -18.55
N ASN A 127 -8.77 11.68 -19.17
CA ASN A 127 -8.75 11.46 -20.61
C ASN A 127 -7.38 11.74 -21.26
N ILE A 128 -6.27 11.44 -20.53
CA ILE A 128 -4.92 11.62 -21.05
C ILE A 128 -4.50 10.35 -21.76
N ASN A 129 -4.26 10.45 -23.09
CA ASN A 129 -3.95 9.32 -23.96
C ASN A 129 -2.48 9.27 -24.42
N LYS A 130 -1.72 10.33 -24.17
CA LYS A 130 -0.30 10.40 -24.54
C LYS A 130 0.51 10.93 -23.37
N ILE A 131 1.53 10.19 -22.98
CA ILE A 131 2.47 10.57 -21.92
C ILE A 131 3.89 10.23 -22.34
N SER A 132 4.86 10.93 -21.77
CA SER A 132 6.27 10.51 -21.76
C SER A 132 6.56 9.88 -20.40
N ILE A 133 7.28 8.77 -20.40
CA ILE A 133 7.65 8.06 -19.18
C ILE A 133 9.18 8.09 -19.06
N VAL A 134 9.66 8.50 -17.90
CA VAL A 134 11.06 8.41 -17.50
C VAL A 134 11.16 7.57 -16.25
N THR A 135 12.00 6.55 -16.28
CA THR A 135 12.21 5.66 -15.13
C THR A 135 13.70 5.46 -14.87
N PRO A 136 14.11 5.15 -13.64
CA PRO A 136 15.48 4.77 -13.31
C PRO A 136 15.78 3.29 -13.53
N TYR A 137 14.85 2.54 -14.11
CA TYR A 137 14.95 1.08 -14.21
C TYR A 137 15.79 0.63 -15.39
N ILE A 138 16.41 -0.55 -15.24
CA ILE A 138 17.10 -1.23 -16.33
C ILE A 138 16.09 -1.72 -17.38
N LYS A 139 16.58 -1.96 -18.61
CA LYS A 139 15.73 -2.33 -19.75
C LYS A 139 14.78 -3.51 -19.42
N SER A 140 15.27 -4.57 -18.81
CA SER A 140 14.48 -5.77 -18.47
C SER A 140 13.34 -5.55 -17.45
N VAL A 141 13.26 -4.37 -16.85
CA VAL A 141 12.17 -3.96 -15.95
C VAL A 141 11.22 -2.97 -16.65
N ASN A 142 11.69 -2.29 -17.70
CA ASN A 142 10.89 -1.34 -18.49
C ASN A 142 10.14 -2.00 -19.65
N ASP A 143 10.65 -3.09 -20.21
CA ASP A 143 10.05 -3.88 -21.29
C ASP A 143 8.97 -4.84 -20.75
#